data_6bb3f5651ee8adc454266dda735cd62b
#
_entry.id   6bb3f5651ee8adc454266dda735cd62b
#
_cell.length_a   1.000
_cell.length_b   1.000
_cell.length_c   1.000
_cell.angle_alpha   90.00
_cell.angle_beta   90.00
_cell.angle_gamma   90.00
#
_symmetry.space_group_name_H-M   'P 1'
#
loop_
_entity.id
_entity.type
_entity.pdbx_description
1 polymer ?
#
loop_
_entity_poly.entity_id
_entity_poly.type
_entity_poly.pdbx_seq_one_letter_code
_entity_poly.pdbx_strand_id
1 'polypeptide(L)'
;MNEKEKAKKIIKILNRIYPKAPVPLKHKNIFTLLVSVLLSAQCTDVNVNNVTKDIYPKYNKPEHFVKLGRRKIEKLIKSIGIFRIKAKSIYLMSKQILKIHNGKVPKTFEELEKLPGVGHKTASVVMSQGFGYPAFAVDTHIHRLAQRWGLTNGKNVVQTENDLKRIFPKKTWSKLHLQIIFYGREYCKARECYGLTCKICTTCYPNRKKSIITKKA
;
A
#
# COMPACT_ATOMS: atom_id res chain seq x y z
N MET A 1 27.39 -10.31 -4.40
CA MET A 1 26.41 -9.63 -5.30
C MET A 1 26.05 -8.27 -4.72
N ASN A 2 26.23 -7.21 -5.51
CA ASN A 2 25.92 -5.83 -5.09
C ASN A 2 24.39 -5.53 -5.17
N GLU A 3 23.95 -4.37 -4.64
CA GLU A 3 22.53 -4.00 -4.59
C GLU A 3 21.86 -3.93 -5.98
N LYS A 4 22.57 -3.39 -6.99
CA LYS A 4 22.05 -3.27 -8.35
C LYS A 4 21.86 -4.63 -9.03
N GLU A 5 22.77 -5.56 -8.80
CA GLU A 5 22.66 -6.94 -9.30
C GLU A 5 21.49 -7.68 -8.64
N LYS A 6 21.34 -7.52 -7.32
CA LYS A 6 20.17 -8.05 -6.58
C LYS A 6 18.88 -7.49 -7.15
N ALA A 7 18.79 -6.18 -7.36
CA ALA A 7 17.61 -5.53 -7.91
C ALA A 7 17.22 -6.09 -9.29
N LYS A 8 18.18 -6.26 -10.19
CA LYS A 8 17.93 -6.87 -11.52
C LYS A 8 17.35 -8.28 -11.40
N LYS A 9 17.93 -9.12 -10.52
CA LYS A 9 17.44 -10.49 -10.30
C LYS A 9 16.05 -10.50 -9.65
N ILE A 10 15.81 -9.64 -8.67
CA ILE A 10 14.50 -9.48 -7.99
C ILE A 10 13.43 -9.09 -9.02
N ILE A 11 13.67 -8.06 -9.84
CA ILE A 11 12.74 -7.64 -10.90
C ILE A 11 12.43 -8.81 -11.85
N LYS A 12 13.46 -9.55 -12.29
CA LYS A 12 13.28 -10.71 -13.19
C LYS A 12 12.40 -11.78 -12.56
N ILE A 13 12.62 -12.14 -11.29
CA ILE A 13 11.84 -13.14 -10.58
C ILE A 13 10.40 -12.66 -10.38
N LEU A 14 10.22 -11.43 -9.90
CA LEU A 14 8.90 -10.88 -9.64
C LEU A 14 8.07 -10.72 -10.93
N ASN A 15 8.67 -10.29 -12.02
CA ASN A 15 7.99 -10.18 -13.31
C ASN A 15 7.58 -11.55 -13.88
N ARG A 16 8.34 -12.61 -13.60
CA ARG A 16 8.00 -13.99 -14.00
C ARG A 16 6.80 -14.51 -13.19
N ILE A 17 6.78 -14.27 -11.88
CA ILE A 17 5.72 -14.78 -10.98
C ILE A 17 4.44 -13.94 -11.13
N TYR A 18 4.61 -12.61 -11.19
CA TYR A 18 3.50 -11.65 -11.28
C TYR A 18 3.65 -10.76 -12.52
N PRO A 19 3.43 -11.30 -13.73
CA PRO A 19 3.52 -10.49 -14.97
C PRO A 19 2.53 -9.33 -14.94
N LYS A 20 1.35 -9.55 -14.35
CA LYS A 20 0.36 -8.53 -14.00
C LYS A 20 0.25 -8.45 -12.48
N ALA A 21 0.21 -7.24 -11.93
CA ALA A 21 0.03 -6.99 -10.50
C ALA A 21 -1.14 -6.04 -10.31
N PRO A 22 -2.39 -6.52 -10.34
CA PRO A 22 -3.58 -5.66 -10.21
C PRO A 22 -3.69 -5.12 -8.79
N VAL A 23 -4.29 -3.93 -8.66
CA VAL A 23 -4.62 -3.36 -7.35
C VAL A 23 -5.63 -4.27 -6.65
N PRO A 24 -5.33 -4.78 -5.44
CA PRO A 24 -6.20 -5.74 -4.76
C PRO A 24 -7.49 -5.10 -4.22
N LEU A 25 -7.49 -3.79 -3.99
CA LEU A 25 -8.65 -3.04 -3.51
C LEU A 25 -9.57 -2.65 -4.67
N LYS A 26 -10.78 -3.18 -4.69
CA LYS A 26 -11.80 -2.84 -5.68
C LYS A 26 -12.26 -1.39 -5.50
N HIS A 27 -12.34 -0.64 -6.60
CA HIS A 27 -12.73 0.76 -6.60
C HIS A 27 -13.37 1.13 -7.95
N LYS A 28 -14.12 2.24 -7.99
CA LYS A 28 -14.76 2.75 -9.22
C LYS A 28 -14.05 4.00 -9.79
N ASN A 29 -13.40 4.76 -8.93
CA ASN A 29 -12.69 5.99 -9.26
C ASN A 29 -11.63 6.29 -8.18
N ILE A 30 -10.88 7.36 -8.36
CA ILE A 30 -9.78 7.73 -7.45
C ILE A 30 -10.28 8.04 -6.02
N PHE A 31 -11.47 8.62 -5.88
CA PHE A 31 -12.04 8.87 -4.56
C PHE A 31 -12.36 7.56 -3.82
N THR A 32 -12.98 6.60 -4.49
CA THR A 32 -13.26 5.27 -3.90
C THR A 32 -11.98 4.46 -3.67
N LEU A 33 -10.94 4.64 -4.49
CA LEU A 33 -9.61 4.09 -4.20
C LEU A 33 -9.05 4.68 -2.89
N LEU A 34 -9.08 6.01 -2.73
CA LEU A 34 -8.62 6.69 -1.53
C LEU A 34 -9.37 6.19 -0.28
N VAL A 35 -10.71 6.06 -0.36
CA VAL A 35 -11.53 5.48 0.72
C VAL A 35 -11.11 4.03 1.00
N SER A 36 -10.95 3.19 -0.02
CA SER A 36 -10.54 1.78 0.15
C SER A 36 -9.17 1.66 0.81
N VAL A 37 -8.20 2.48 0.42
CA VAL A 37 -6.86 2.50 1.02
C VAL A 37 -6.92 2.94 2.48
N LEU A 38 -7.72 3.95 2.82
CA LEU A 38 -7.95 4.36 4.21
C LEU A 38 -8.59 3.22 5.03
N LEU A 39 -9.58 2.52 4.45
CA LEU A 39 -10.23 1.39 5.11
C LEU A 39 -9.29 0.19 5.31
N SER A 40 -8.30 -0.01 4.44
CA SER A 40 -7.37 -1.14 4.51
C SER A 40 -6.33 -1.04 5.64
N ALA A 41 -6.18 0.12 6.29
CA ALA A 41 -5.32 0.24 7.47
C ALA A 41 -5.78 -0.74 8.57
N GLN A 42 -4.90 -1.69 8.96
CA GLN A 42 -5.20 -2.75 9.92
C GLN A 42 -6.45 -3.58 9.55
N CYS A 43 -6.70 -3.79 8.27
CA CYS A 43 -7.80 -4.60 7.75
C CYS A 43 -7.36 -5.31 6.48
N THR A 44 -7.88 -6.51 6.23
CA THR A 44 -7.57 -7.26 5.00
C THR A 44 -8.27 -6.66 3.79
N ASP A 45 -7.62 -6.73 2.61
CA ASP A 45 -8.21 -6.27 1.35
C ASP A 45 -9.54 -6.99 1.04
N VAL A 46 -9.63 -8.27 1.41
CA VAL A 46 -10.85 -9.08 1.25
C VAL A 46 -12.01 -8.49 2.05
N ASN A 47 -11.78 -8.16 3.33
CA ASN A 47 -12.83 -7.56 4.16
C ASN A 47 -13.23 -6.17 3.67
N VAL A 48 -12.26 -5.33 3.26
CA VAL A 48 -12.56 -4.03 2.65
C VAL A 48 -13.42 -4.20 1.40
N ASN A 49 -13.05 -5.11 0.50
CA ASN A 49 -13.80 -5.38 -0.73
C ASN A 49 -15.22 -5.90 -0.44
N ASN A 50 -15.37 -6.76 0.57
CA ASN A 50 -16.69 -7.28 0.98
C ASN A 50 -17.62 -6.18 1.49
N VAL A 51 -17.08 -5.22 2.25
CA VAL A 51 -17.86 -4.08 2.75
C VAL A 51 -18.17 -3.08 1.64
N THR A 52 -17.20 -2.76 0.81
CA THR A 52 -17.34 -1.70 -0.19
C THR A 52 -18.13 -2.10 -1.43
N LYS A 53 -18.32 -3.40 -1.70
CA LYS A 53 -19.12 -3.90 -2.84
C LYS A 53 -20.56 -3.37 -2.86
N ASP A 54 -21.16 -3.21 -1.68
CA ASP A 54 -22.54 -2.73 -1.52
C ASP A 54 -22.62 -1.20 -1.35
N ILE A 55 -21.49 -0.56 -1.02
CA ILE A 55 -21.40 0.88 -0.80
C ILE A 55 -21.16 1.63 -2.12
N TYR A 56 -20.15 1.23 -2.88
CA TYR A 56 -19.70 2.00 -4.05
C TYR A 56 -20.67 2.05 -5.23
N PRO A 57 -21.60 1.09 -5.45
CA PRO A 57 -22.66 1.27 -6.43
C PRO A 57 -23.55 2.50 -6.16
N LYS A 58 -23.78 2.80 -4.89
CA LYS A 58 -24.67 3.88 -4.43
C LYS A 58 -23.92 5.16 -4.06
N TYR A 59 -22.73 5.02 -3.45
CA TYR A 59 -21.96 6.11 -2.86
C TYR A 59 -20.51 6.06 -3.38
N ASN A 60 -20.19 6.86 -4.38
CA ASN A 60 -18.88 6.85 -5.05
C ASN A 60 -18.27 8.25 -5.26
N LYS A 61 -18.88 9.29 -4.68
CA LYS A 61 -18.41 10.68 -4.73
C LYS A 61 -18.35 11.29 -3.33
N PRO A 62 -17.50 12.31 -3.08
CA PRO A 62 -17.41 12.98 -1.77
C PRO A 62 -18.77 13.49 -1.26
N GLU A 63 -19.61 14.04 -2.16
CA GLU A 63 -20.95 14.56 -1.84
C GLU A 63 -21.83 13.51 -1.21
N HIS A 64 -21.77 12.29 -1.70
CA HIS A 64 -22.54 11.17 -1.17
C HIS A 64 -22.19 10.88 0.28
N PHE A 65 -20.88 10.87 0.61
CA PHE A 65 -20.41 10.60 1.97
C PHE A 65 -20.71 11.76 2.95
N VAL A 66 -20.69 13.01 2.47
CA VAL A 66 -21.12 14.15 3.28
C VAL A 66 -22.63 14.07 3.57
N LYS A 67 -23.45 13.76 2.54
CA LYS A 67 -24.91 13.59 2.72
C LYS A 67 -25.28 12.42 3.64
N LEU A 68 -24.52 11.32 3.60
CA LEU A 68 -24.69 10.20 4.53
C LEU A 68 -24.46 10.61 5.98
N GLY A 69 -23.48 11.47 6.22
CA GLY A 69 -23.07 11.85 7.56
C GLY A 69 -22.30 10.74 8.29
N ARG A 70 -21.52 11.13 9.29
CA ARG A 70 -20.61 10.24 10.02
C ARG A 70 -21.32 8.99 10.58
N ARG A 71 -22.49 9.14 11.23
CA ARG A 71 -23.19 8.01 11.87
C ARG A 71 -23.62 6.92 10.88
N LYS A 72 -24.09 7.30 9.68
CA LYS A 72 -24.42 6.31 8.64
C LYS A 72 -23.19 5.64 8.06
N ILE A 73 -22.09 6.39 7.87
CA ILE A 73 -20.80 5.80 7.44
C ILE A 73 -20.33 4.77 8.47
N GLU A 74 -20.38 5.07 9.78
CA GLU A 74 -20.04 4.13 10.86
C GLU A 74 -20.82 2.81 10.75
N LYS A 75 -22.14 2.91 10.51
CA LYS A 75 -23.00 1.73 10.33
C LYS A 75 -22.59 0.89 9.11
N LEU A 76 -22.28 1.55 7.98
CA LEU A 76 -21.91 0.88 6.73
C LEU A 76 -20.57 0.14 6.83
N ILE A 77 -19.60 0.65 7.61
CA ILE A 77 -18.27 0.06 7.75
C ILE A 77 -18.03 -0.61 9.10
N LYS A 78 -19.08 -1.00 9.84
CA LYS A 78 -19.02 -1.52 11.21
C LYS A 78 -18.09 -2.74 11.37
N SER A 79 -17.97 -3.58 10.34
CA SER A 79 -17.10 -4.76 10.34
C SER A 79 -15.61 -4.45 10.08
N ILE A 80 -15.27 -3.20 9.75
CA ILE A 80 -13.90 -2.73 9.57
C ILE A 80 -13.30 -2.36 10.93
N GLY A 81 -12.09 -2.84 11.23
CA GLY A 81 -11.38 -2.45 12.46
C GLY A 81 -11.27 -0.93 12.61
N ILE A 82 -11.38 -0.43 13.84
CA ILE A 82 -11.35 1.00 14.19
C ILE A 82 -12.31 1.87 13.36
N PHE A 83 -13.48 1.31 13.04
CA PHE A 83 -14.46 1.89 12.10
C PHE A 83 -14.92 3.31 12.49
N ARG A 84 -15.03 3.65 13.78
CA ARG A 84 -15.47 4.98 14.23
C ARG A 84 -14.45 6.07 13.82
N ILE A 85 -13.15 5.80 13.96
CA ILE A 85 -12.08 6.71 13.55
C ILE A 85 -12.07 6.84 12.03
N LYS A 86 -12.15 5.71 11.32
CA LYS A 86 -12.19 5.68 9.84
C LYS A 86 -13.41 6.42 9.29
N ALA A 87 -14.59 6.23 9.87
CA ALA A 87 -15.80 6.95 9.46
C ALA A 87 -15.68 8.46 9.68
N LYS A 88 -15.11 8.89 10.81
CA LYS A 88 -14.79 10.30 11.06
C LYS A 88 -13.84 10.85 10.00
N SER A 89 -12.77 10.12 9.71
CA SER A 89 -11.78 10.51 8.69
C SER A 89 -12.41 10.61 7.31
N ILE A 90 -13.17 9.61 6.87
CA ILE A 90 -13.86 9.62 5.56
C ILE A 90 -14.83 10.81 5.46
N TYR A 91 -15.63 11.06 6.49
CA TYR A 91 -16.56 12.17 6.49
C TYR A 91 -15.86 13.54 6.37
N LEU A 92 -14.84 13.76 7.22
CA LEU A 92 -14.09 15.01 7.23
C LEU A 92 -13.28 15.20 5.93
N MET A 93 -12.62 14.16 5.45
CA MET A 93 -11.90 14.14 4.18
C MET A 93 -12.85 14.50 3.02
N SER A 94 -14.05 13.92 2.98
CA SER A 94 -15.04 14.24 1.94
C SER A 94 -15.48 15.70 2.00
N LYS A 95 -15.70 16.25 3.19
CA LYS A 95 -15.99 17.69 3.37
C LYS A 95 -14.85 18.58 2.87
N GLN A 96 -13.62 18.24 3.21
CA GLN A 96 -12.45 19.00 2.81
C GLN A 96 -12.25 18.95 1.28
N ILE A 97 -12.40 17.77 0.65
CA ILE A 97 -12.32 17.61 -0.80
C ILE A 97 -13.37 18.49 -1.51
N LEU A 98 -14.59 18.56 -0.99
CA LEU A 98 -15.62 19.45 -1.54
C LEU A 98 -15.26 20.92 -1.37
N LYS A 99 -14.85 21.32 -0.17
CA LYS A 99 -14.63 22.73 0.16
C LYS A 99 -13.39 23.32 -0.52
N ILE A 100 -12.30 22.54 -0.60
CA ILE A 100 -10.99 23.05 -1.02
C ILE A 100 -10.61 22.57 -2.43
N HIS A 101 -11.05 21.37 -2.83
CA HIS A 101 -10.63 20.74 -4.08
C HIS A 101 -11.78 20.54 -5.09
N ASN A 102 -12.89 21.29 -4.93
CA ASN A 102 -14.05 21.25 -5.87
C ASN A 102 -14.54 19.83 -6.18
N GLY A 103 -14.57 18.95 -5.16
CA GLY A 103 -15.03 17.56 -5.29
C GLY A 103 -14.04 16.60 -5.95
N LYS A 104 -12.84 17.06 -6.30
CA LYS A 104 -11.78 16.23 -6.93
C LYS A 104 -10.71 15.87 -5.92
N VAL A 105 -10.25 14.61 -5.94
CA VAL A 105 -9.12 14.18 -5.13
C VAL A 105 -7.86 14.94 -5.58
N PRO A 106 -7.11 15.59 -4.67
CA PRO A 106 -5.91 16.32 -5.03
C PRO A 106 -4.82 15.40 -5.60
N LYS A 107 -3.94 15.98 -6.45
CA LYS A 107 -2.93 15.25 -7.23
C LYS A 107 -1.49 15.46 -6.74
N THR A 108 -1.31 15.97 -5.54
CA THR A 108 0.01 16.16 -4.94
C THR A 108 0.10 15.44 -3.61
N PHE A 109 1.31 15.02 -3.22
CA PHE A 109 1.53 14.41 -1.90
C PHE A 109 1.15 15.35 -0.78
N GLU A 110 1.57 16.61 -0.88
CA GLU A 110 1.32 17.63 0.12
C GLU A 110 -0.17 17.84 0.41
N GLU A 111 -0.99 17.93 -0.65
CA GLU A 111 -2.43 18.12 -0.49
C GLU A 111 -3.13 16.84 -0.02
N LEU A 112 -2.69 15.66 -0.50
CA LEU A 112 -3.23 14.38 -0.04
C LEU A 112 -2.98 14.15 1.44
N GLU A 113 -1.77 14.44 1.92
CA GLU A 113 -1.38 14.23 3.32
C GLU A 113 -2.05 15.22 4.28
N LYS A 114 -2.56 16.36 3.80
CA LYS A 114 -3.40 17.28 4.57
C LYS A 114 -4.85 16.77 4.75
N LEU A 115 -5.26 15.73 4.02
CA LEU A 115 -6.59 15.16 4.16
C LEU A 115 -6.71 14.30 5.45
N PRO A 116 -7.82 14.41 6.20
CA PRO A 116 -8.04 13.65 7.41
C PRO A 116 -7.91 12.13 7.21
N GLY A 117 -6.99 11.50 7.93
CA GLY A 117 -6.74 10.06 7.88
C GLY A 117 -5.86 9.59 6.71
N VAL A 118 -5.28 10.52 5.96
CA VAL A 118 -4.35 10.23 4.87
C VAL A 118 -2.93 10.50 5.33
N GLY A 119 -2.16 9.44 5.54
CA GLY A 119 -0.72 9.53 5.78
C GLY A 119 0.08 9.26 4.52
N HIS A 120 1.42 9.39 4.61
CA HIS A 120 2.35 9.23 3.48
C HIS A 120 2.14 7.94 2.68
N LYS A 121 1.94 6.79 3.37
CA LYS A 121 1.67 5.51 2.70
C LYS A 121 0.37 5.55 1.88
N THR A 122 -0.71 6.11 2.44
CA THR A 122 -2.00 6.23 1.74
C THR A 122 -1.85 7.13 0.52
N ALA A 123 -1.22 8.29 0.68
CA ALA A 123 -0.92 9.21 -0.42
C ALA A 123 -0.09 8.53 -1.51
N SER A 124 0.96 7.80 -1.14
CA SER A 124 1.81 7.06 -2.08
C SER A 124 1.03 6.03 -2.91
N VAL A 125 0.10 5.28 -2.28
CA VAL A 125 -0.75 4.32 -3.00
C VAL A 125 -1.69 5.03 -3.97
N VAL A 126 -2.35 6.12 -3.53
CA VAL A 126 -3.26 6.88 -4.38
C VAL A 126 -2.53 7.54 -5.55
N MET A 127 -1.36 8.14 -5.30
CA MET A 127 -0.51 8.71 -6.35
C MET A 127 -0.09 7.66 -7.36
N SER A 128 0.36 6.50 -6.88
CA SER A 128 0.84 5.40 -7.71
C SER A 128 -0.28 4.72 -8.50
N GLN A 129 -1.33 4.27 -7.82
CA GLN A 129 -2.36 3.42 -8.40
C GLN A 129 -3.55 4.21 -8.98
N GLY A 130 -3.81 5.40 -8.45
CA GLY A 130 -4.90 6.27 -8.91
C GLY A 130 -4.47 7.23 -10.01
N PHE A 131 -3.33 7.88 -9.83
CA PHE A 131 -2.84 8.89 -10.77
C PHE A 131 -1.71 8.42 -11.70
N GLY A 132 -1.22 7.19 -11.53
CA GLY A 132 -0.09 6.67 -12.32
C GLY A 132 1.25 7.33 -12.03
N TYR A 133 1.35 8.14 -10.97
CA TYR A 133 2.60 8.78 -10.58
C TYR A 133 3.54 7.75 -9.92
N PRO A 134 4.82 7.68 -10.33
CA PRO A 134 5.75 6.72 -9.75
C PRO A 134 5.99 6.97 -8.26
N ALA A 135 5.41 6.16 -7.40
CA ALA A 135 5.61 6.19 -5.95
C ALA A 135 5.89 4.79 -5.41
N PHE A 136 6.70 4.70 -4.38
CA PHE A 136 7.06 3.45 -3.75
C PHE A 136 6.50 3.41 -2.32
N ALA A 137 5.23 3.04 -2.18
CA ALA A 137 4.59 2.96 -0.87
C ALA A 137 5.19 1.79 -0.06
N VAL A 138 5.87 2.08 1.04
CA VAL A 138 6.47 1.06 1.90
C VAL A 138 5.50 0.64 2.98
N ASP A 139 5.14 -0.65 3.00
CA ASP A 139 4.36 -1.29 4.05
C ASP A 139 5.20 -2.28 4.86
N THR A 140 4.57 -2.97 5.81
CA THR A 140 5.25 -3.97 6.66
C THR A 140 5.84 -5.13 5.86
N HIS A 141 5.21 -5.52 4.72
CA HIS A 141 5.74 -6.56 3.83
C HIS A 141 7.00 -6.06 3.12
N ILE A 142 6.93 -4.90 2.50
CA ILE A 142 8.06 -4.31 1.75
C ILE A 142 9.22 -4.04 2.69
N HIS A 143 8.97 -3.42 3.85
CA HIS A 143 10.00 -3.14 4.85
C HIS A 143 10.71 -4.42 5.31
N ARG A 144 9.97 -5.49 5.60
CA ARG A 144 10.52 -6.80 5.97
C ARG A 144 11.33 -7.42 4.84
N LEU A 145 10.80 -7.46 3.62
CA LEU A 145 11.45 -8.12 2.50
C LEU A 145 12.71 -7.37 2.06
N ALA A 146 12.67 -6.05 2.05
CA ALA A 146 13.84 -5.22 1.73
C ALA A 146 15.03 -5.53 2.67
N GLN A 147 14.76 -5.71 3.97
CA GLN A 147 15.78 -6.14 4.94
C GLN A 147 16.29 -7.56 4.64
N ARG A 148 15.38 -8.52 4.42
CA ARG A 148 15.74 -9.92 4.11
C ARG A 148 16.58 -10.04 2.83
N TRP A 149 16.32 -9.20 1.86
CA TRP A 149 17.06 -9.15 0.59
C TRP A 149 18.35 -8.31 0.66
N GLY A 150 18.56 -7.59 1.79
CA GLY A 150 19.72 -6.73 2.00
C GLY A 150 19.74 -5.52 1.06
N LEU A 151 18.59 -4.90 0.90
CA LEU A 151 18.38 -3.66 0.14
C LEU A 151 18.24 -2.43 1.06
N THR A 152 18.14 -2.65 2.35
CA THR A 152 18.06 -1.61 3.38
C THR A 152 18.56 -2.15 4.72
N ASN A 153 19.03 -1.28 5.59
CA ASN A 153 19.36 -1.60 6.98
C ASN A 153 18.14 -1.67 7.90
N GLY A 154 16.95 -1.30 7.40
CA GLY A 154 15.68 -1.37 8.12
C GLY A 154 15.58 -0.43 9.32
N LYS A 155 16.27 0.73 9.31
CA LYS A 155 16.19 1.70 10.41
C LYS A 155 14.74 2.15 10.66
N ASN A 156 14.02 2.50 9.60
CA ASN A 156 12.60 2.82 9.57
C ASN A 156 12.05 2.72 8.13
N VAL A 157 10.74 2.95 7.96
CA VAL A 157 10.08 2.88 6.65
C VAL A 157 10.54 3.96 5.68
N VAL A 158 10.86 5.16 6.16
CA VAL A 158 11.35 6.28 5.33
C VAL A 158 12.72 5.93 4.73
N GLN A 159 13.64 5.42 5.56
CA GLN A 159 14.94 4.94 5.07
C GLN A 159 14.77 3.83 4.03
N THR A 160 13.87 2.87 4.30
CA THR A 160 13.59 1.79 3.35
C THR A 160 13.06 2.31 2.02
N GLU A 161 12.16 3.28 2.04
CA GLU A 161 11.63 3.91 0.83
C GLU A 161 12.74 4.58 0.03
N ASN A 162 13.61 5.36 0.68
CA ASN A 162 14.74 6.04 0.04
C ASN A 162 15.73 5.05 -0.56
N ASP A 163 16.07 3.98 0.17
CA ASP A 163 16.95 2.92 -0.33
C ASP A 163 16.37 2.25 -1.57
N LEU A 164 15.09 1.87 -1.53
CA LEU A 164 14.43 1.21 -2.66
C LEU A 164 14.30 2.13 -3.87
N LYS A 165 14.00 3.42 -3.66
CA LYS A 165 13.96 4.42 -4.73
C LYS A 165 15.33 4.64 -5.39
N ARG A 166 16.42 4.57 -4.63
CA ARG A 166 17.79 4.66 -5.12
C ARG A 166 18.20 3.44 -5.94
N ILE A 167 17.74 2.25 -5.53
CA ILE A 167 18.15 0.96 -6.09
C ILE A 167 17.32 0.60 -7.33
N PHE A 168 16.01 0.79 -7.30
CA PHE A 168 15.10 0.38 -8.38
C PHE A 168 14.80 1.52 -9.36
N PRO A 169 14.73 1.24 -10.69
CA PRO A 169 14.34 2.23 -11.67
C PRO A 169 12.95 2.81 -11.41
N LYS A 170 12.80 4.14 -11.47
CA LYS A 170 11.55 4.87 -11.15
C LYS A 170 10.31 4.28 -11.86
N LYS A 171 10.43 3.91 -13.14
CA LYS A 171 9.35 3.30 -13.93
C LYS A 171 8.81 1.96 -13.38
N THR A 172 9.55 1.30 -12.48
CA THR A 172 9.16 0.00 -11.91
C THR A 172 8.46 0.11 -10.56
N TRP A 173 8.51 1.27 -9.88
CA TRP A 173 8.09 1.41 -8.48
C TRP A 173 6.64 0.99 -8.23
N SER A 174 5.70 1.49 -9.04
CA SER A 174 4.27 1.21 -8.88
C SER A 174 3.94 -0.28 -9.01
N LYS A 175 4.59 -0.98 -9.95
CA LYS A 175 4.41 -2.42 -10.16
C LYS A 175 5.11 -3.22 -9.07
N LEU A 176 6.37 -2.87 -8.75
CA LEU A 176 7.17 -3.56 -7.72
C LEU A 176 6.51 -3.48 -6.35
N HIS A 177 5.90 -2.35 -5.99
CA HIS A 177 5.14 -2.22 -4.76
C HIS A 177 4.13 -3.37 -4.59
N LEU A 178 3.29 -3.61 -5.57
CA LEU A 178 2.29 -4.69 -5.52
C LEU A 178 2.92 -6.08 -5.59
N GLN A 179 3.90 -6.28 -6.48
CA GLN A 179 4.59 -7.56 -6.62
C GLN A 179 5.29 -7.99 -5.32
N ILE A 180 5.93 -7.05 -4.62
CA ILE A 180 6.63 -7.34 -3.35
C ILE A 180 5.62 -7.69 -2.25
N ILE A 181 4.47 -7.00 -2.20
CA ILE A 181 3.40 -7.33 -1.25
C ILE A 181 2.89 -8.75 -1.49
N PHE A 182 2.55 -9.11 -2.74
CA PHE A 182 2.08 -10.44 -3.08
C PHE A 182 3.13 -11.50 -2.75
N TYR A 183 4.38 -11.28 -3.14
CA TYR A 183 5.48 -12.18 -2.81
C TYR A 183 5.67 -12.35 -1.30
N GLY A 184 5.50 -11.29 -0.54
CA GLY A 184 5.60 -11.31 0.92
C GLY A 184 4.46 -12.07 1.61
N ARG A 185 3.29 -12.14 0.97
CA ARG A 185 2.13 -12.90 1.47
C ARG A 185 2.23 -14.38 1.12
N GLU A 186 2.73 -14.71 -0.05
CA GLU A 186 2.72 -16.08 -0.59
C GLU A 186 4.01 -16.85 -0.29
N TYR A 187 5.18 -16.26 -0.57
CA TYR A 187 6.47 -16.98 -0.56
C TYR A 187 7.40 -16.58 0.57
N CYS A 188 7.33 -15.35 1.06
CA CYS A 188 8.25 -14.86 2.08
C CYS A 188 7.51 -14.34 3.30
N LYS A 189 6.69 -15.21 3.89
CA LYS A 189 5.86 -14.88 5.06
C LYS A 189 6.71 -14.50 6.28
N ALA A 190 6.08 -13.77 7.22
CA ALA A 190 6.80 -13.23 8.39
C ALA A 190 7.41 -14.31 9.27
N ARG A 191 6.69 -15.41 9.50
CA ARG A 191 7.04 -16.49 10.44
C ARG A 191 7.55 -17.77 9.77
N GLU A 192 7.81 -17.77 8.46
CA GLU A 192 8.20 -18.99 7.75
C GLU A 192 9.56 -18.88 7.07
N CYS A 193 9.79 -17.87 6.25
CA CYS A 193 10.99 -17.79 5.42
C CYS A 193 12.25 -17.35 6.16
N TYR A 194 12.14 -16.39 7.09
CA TYR A 194 13.26 -15.79 7.84
C TYR A 194 14.47 -15.38 6.99
N GLY A 195 14.29 -15.17 5.69
CA GLY A 195 15.36 -14.82 4.78
C GLY A 195 16.17 -15.99 4.22
N LEU A 196 15.73 -17.24 4.42
CA LEU A 196 16.49 -18.46 4.13
C LEU A 196 15.95 -19.26 2.95
N THR A 197 14.62 -19.40 2.81
CA THR A 197 14.02 -20.47 2.00
C THR A 197 13.42 -20.02 0.68
N CYS A 198 12.85 -18.81 0.60
CA CYS A 198 12.18 -18.37 -0.64
C CYS A 198 13.18 -18.04 -1.75
N LYS A 199 12.75 -18.20 -3.01
CA LYS A 199 13.60 -18.02 -4.20
C LYS A 199 14.39 -16.71 -4.21
N ILE A 200 13.80 -15.57 -3.83
CA ILE A 200 14.53 -14.30 -3.83
C ILE A 200 15.56 -14.27 -2.71
N CYS A 201 15.25 -14.75 -1.51
CA CYS A 201 16.22 -14.78 -0.42
C CYS A 201 17.43 -15.65 -0.75
N THR A 202 17.23 -16.84 -1.31
CA THR A 202 18.33 -17.74 -1.73
C THR A 202 19.10 -17.18 -2.92
N THR A 203 18.43 -16.46 -3.82
CA THR A 203 19.12 -15.77 -4.94
C THR A 203 19.98 -14.60 -4.45
N CYS A 204 19.49 -13.82 -3.46
CA CYS A 204 20.25 -12.69 -2.91
C CYS A 204 21.42 -13.13 -2.02
N TYR A 205 21.23 -14.25 -1.32
CA TYR A 205 22.20 -14.79 -0.34
C TYR A 205 22.24 -16.33 -0.39
N PRO A 206 22.89 -16.93 -1.38
CA PRO A 206 22.88 -18.39 -1.59
C PRO A 206 23.49 -19.16 -0.41
N ASN A 207 24.45 -18.58 0.29
CA ASN A 207 25.17 -19.22 1.40
C ASN A 207 24.68 -18.80 2.79
N ARG A 208 23.51 -18.13 2.88
CA ARG A 208 22.96 -17.71 4.17
C ARG A 208 22.48 -18.91 4.99
N LYS A 209 23.08 -19.12 6.16
CA LYS A 209 22.72 -20.18 7.12
C LYS A 209 21.92 -19.66 8.33
N LYS A 210 22.08 -18.37 8.66
CA LYS A 210 21.40 -17.76 9.83
C LYS A 210 20.15 -16.97 9.41
N SER A 211 19.09 -17.11 10.18
CA SER A 211 17.85 -16.35 10.02
C SER A 211 18.07 -14.85 10.18
N ILE A 212 17.27 -14.05 9.49
CA ILE A 212 17.23 -12.59 9.63
C ILE A 212 16.03 -12.21 10.48
N ILE A 213 16.30 -11.62 11.63
CA ILE A 213 15.30 -10.93 12.45
C ILE A 213 15.18 -9.51 11.89
N THR A 214 14.03 -9.20 11.33
CA THR A 214 13.77 -7.88 10.71
C THR A 214 13.20 -6.91 11.75
N LYS A 215 13.61 -5.64 11.67
CA LYS A 215 13.03 -4.57 12.46
C LYS A 215 11.59 -4.31 11.98
N LYS A 216 10.73 -3.91 12.91
CA LYS A 216 9.33 -3.56 12.59
C LYS A 216 9.26 -2.26 11.78
N ALA A 217 8.22 -2.15 10.96
CA ALA A 217 7.88 -0.94 10.21
C ALA A 217 7.33 0.15 11.14
#